data_49bffcae56045b3965deaa6cad78a0f7
#
_entry.id   49bffcae56045b3965deaa6cad78a0f7
#
_cell.length_a   1.000
_cell.length_b   1.000
_cell.length_c   1.000
_cell.angle_alpha   90.00
_cell.angle_beta   90.00
_cell.angle_gamma   90.00
#
_symmetry.space_group_name_H-M   'P 1'
#
loop_
_entity.id
_entity.type
_entity.pdbx_description
1 polymer ?
#
loop_
_entity_poly.entity_id
_entity_poly.type
_entity_poly.pdbx_seq_one_letter_code
_entity_poly.pdbx_strand_id
1 'polypeptide(L)'
;MQLAPDKHSRVHFLGRTPSFSEHLESYNQIDLALDSYPYNGTTTTCEALWMGVPTISLSGSQIQSRIGASLLTQVGLEHFSVTKPSEYIALALQLYKSPEKIARLRSQLRARVQASSLLDPRQILDPLQKMLIQKVSSLPET
;
A
#
# COMPACT_ATOMS: atom_id res chain seq x y z
N MET A 1 5.96 -0.16 -25.67
CA MET A 1 6.50 1.22 -25.62
C MET A 1 7.99 1.09 -25.33
N GLN A 2 8.85 1.32 -26.31
CA GLN A 2 10.32 1.31 -26.08
C GLN A 2 10.72 2.64 -25.45
N LEU A 3 11.41 2.59 -24.32
CA LEU A 3 12.01 3.77 -23.70
C LEU A 3 13.21 4.23 -24.54
N ALA A 4 13.40 5.55 -24.66
CA ALA A 4 14.54 6.09 -25.38
C ALA A 4 15.86 5.64 -24.72
N PRO A 5 16.95 5.38 -25.50
CA PRO A 5 18.18 4.77 -24.97
C PRO A 5 18.82 5.51 -23.80
N ASP A 6 18.75 6.83 -23.78
CA ASP A 6 19.29 7.69 -22.70
C ASP A 6 18.47 7.67 -21.42
N LYS A 7 17.23 7.18 -21.47
CA LYS A 7 16.36 7.01 -20.30
C LYS A 7 16.55 5.66 -19.60
N HIS A 8 17.14 4.66 -20.25
CA HIS A 8 17.36 3.34 -19.65
C HIS A 8 18.35 3.36 -18.47
N SER A 9 19.30 4.31 -18.46
CA SER A 9 20.23 4.48 -17.33
C SER A 9 19.57 4.90 -16.02
N ARG A 10 18.29 5.34 -16.08
CA ARG A 10 17.49 5.73 -14.89
C ARG A 10 16.53 4.65 -14.43
N VAL A 11 16.47 3.52 -15.11
CA VAL A 11 15.60 2.40 -14.79
C VAL A 11 16.48 1.26 -14.29
N HIS A 12 16.26 0.86 -13.07
CA HIS A 12 16.95 -0.25 -12.43
C HIS A 12 15.96 -1.36 -12.15
N PHE A 13 16.31 -2.58 -12.57
CA PHE A 13 15.54 -3.78 -12.24
C PHE A 13 16.17 -4.46 -11.04
N LEU A 14 15.44 -4.51 -9.94
CA LEU A 14 15.86 -5.27 -8.76
C LEU A 14 15.48 -6.74 -8.98
N GLY A 15 16.46 -7.61 -8.91
CA GLY A 15 16.26 -9.06 -8.98
C GLY A 15 15.68 -9.61 -7.66
N ARG A 16 15.50 -10.92 -7.64
CA ARG A 16 15.10 -11.62 -6.42
C ARG A 16 16.19 -11.52 -5.36
N THR A 17 15.81 -11.14 -4.16
CA THR A 17 16.72 -11.08 -3.01
C THR A 17 16.91 -12.46 -2.38
N PRO A 18 18.08 -12.77 -1.82
CA PRO A 18 18.38 -14.05 -1.18
C PRO A 18 17.54 -14.32 0.07
N SER A 19 17.17 -13.27 0.81
CA SER A 19 16.40 -13.37 2.05
C SER A 19 15.27 -12.35 2.13
N PHE A 20 14.32 -12.60 3.03
CA PHE A 20 13.23 -11.66 3.31
C PHE A 20 13.74 -10.35 3.94
N SER A 21 14.79 -10.41 4.77
CA SER A 21 15.42 -9.20 5.33
C SER A 21 15.98 -8.30 4.24
N GLU A 22 16.75 -8.86 3.32
CA GLU A 22 17.31 -8.11 2.18
C GLU A 22 16.20 -7.56 1.27
N HIS A 23 15.09 -8.31 1.12
CA HIS A 23 13.93 -7.82 0.40
C HIS A 23 13.38 -6.55 1.06
N LEU A 24 13.15 -6.56 2.37
CA LEU A 24 12.70 -5.36 3.09
C LEU A 24 13.72 -4.24 3.04
N GLU A 25 15.01 -4.53 3.15
CA GLU A 25 16.08 -3.53 3.05
C GLU A 25 16.10 -2.80 1.70
N SER A 26 15.65 -3.46 0.62
CA SER A 26 15.57 -2.84 -0.70
C SER A 26 14.65 -1.61 -0.73
N TYR A 27 13.64 -1.53 0.15
CA TYR A 27 12.78 -0.36 0.30
C TYR A 27 13.51 0.89 0.81
N ASN A 28 14.70 0.74 1.39
CA ASN A 28 15.53 1.89 1.79
C ASN A 28 16.12 2.64 0.59
N GLN A 29 16.11 2.04 -0.61
CA GLN A 29 16.62 2.64 -1.84
C GLN A 29 15.57 3.48 -2.57
N ILE A 30 14.32 3.50 -2.13
CA ILE A 30 13.22 4.21 -2.78
C ILE A 30 12.54 5.17 -1.82
N ASP A 31 12.08 6.29 -2.35
CA ASP A 31 11.43 7.34 -1.58
C ASP A 31 9.90 7.31 -1.68
N LEU A 32 9.39 6.77 -2.78
CA LEU A 32 7.97 6.72 -3.11
C LEU A 32 7.67 5.44 -3.89
N ALA A 33 6.66 4.69 -3.48
CA ALA A 33 6.16 3.56 -4.22
C ALA A 33 4.98 3.98 -5.12
N LEU A 34 5.01 3.49 -6.36
CA LEU A 34 3.94 3.65 -7.33
C LEU A 34 3.22 2.31 -7.49
N ASP A 35 2.01 2.23 -6.94
CA ASP A 35 1.22 1.00 -6.97
C ASP A 35 0.80 0.62 -8.39
N SER A 36 0.72 -0.66 -8.65
CA SER A 36 0.32 -1.19 -9.95
C SER A 36 -1.19 -1.07 -10.20
N TYR A 37 -1.59 -1.04 -11.47
CA TYR A 37 -2.97 -0.99 -11.89
C TYR A 37 -3.17 -1.91 -13.12
N PRO A 38 -4.29 -2.63 -13.24
CA PRO A 38 -5.51 -2.60 -12.40
C PRO A 38 -5.42 -3.50 -11.15
N TYR A 39 -4.37 -4.25 -10.96
CA TYR A 39 -4.16 -5.10 -9.79
C TYR A 39 -3.20 -4.41 -8.82
N ASN A 40 -3.76 -3.90 -7.72
CA ASN A 40 -2.97 -3.23 -6.69
C ASN A 40 -2.12 -4.23 -5.88
N GLY A 41 -0.98 -3.76 -5.39
CA GLY A 41 -0.19 -4.48 -4.42
C GLY A 41 -0.94 -4.65 -3.10
N THR A 42 -0.80 -5.81 -2.48
CA THR A 42 -1.29 -6.07 -1.12
C THR A 42 -0.11 -6.17 -0.17
N THR A 43 0.64 -7.26 -0.24
CA THR A 43 1.83 -7.48 0.58
C THR A 43 2.89 -6.41 0.34
N THR A 44 3.20 -6.13 -0.92
CA THR A 44 4.19 -5.12 -1.30
C THR A 44 3.82 -3.71 -0.82
N THR A 45 2.54 -3.34 -0.82
CA THR A 45 2.08 -2.07 -0.27
C THR A 45 2.21 -2.04 1.26
N CYS A 46 1.85 -3.12 1.95
CA CYS A 46 2.05 -3.23 3.40
C CYS A 46 3.54 -3.16 3.77
N GLU A 47 4.40 -3.84 3.03
CA GLU A 47 5.86 -3.82 3.22
C GLU A 47 6.43 -2.41 2.99
N ALA A 48 6.03 -1.74 1.92
CA ALA A 48 6.43 -0.36 1.65
C ALA A 48 6.05 0.57 2.82
N LEU A 49 4.80 0.54 3.26
CA LEU A 49 4.31 1.34 4.38
C LEU A 49 5.05 1.02 5.70
N TRP A 50 5.30 -0.27 5.97
CA TRP A 50 6.08 -0.73 7.12
C TRP A 50 7.53 -0.24 7.09
N MET A 51 8.14 -0.22 5.91
CA MET A 51 9.50 0.29 5.69
C MET A 51 9.57 1.82 5.58
N GLY A 52 8.44 2.50 5.79
CA GLY A 52 8.36 3.95 5.78
C GLY A 52 8.29 4.54 4.38
N VAL A 53 7.97 3.76 3.37
CA VAL A 53 7.85 4.24 1.98
C VAL A 53 6.39 4.57 1.68
N PRO A 54 6.03 5.87 1.48
CA PRO A 54 4.69 6.24 1.09
C PRO A 54 4.36 5.66 -0.29
N THR A 55 3.13 5.20 -0.45
CA THR A 55 2.64 4.59 -1.68
C THR A 55 1.52 5.43 -2.26
N ILE A 56 1.53 5.67 -3.58
CA ILE A 56 0.39 6.23 -4.32
C ILE A 56 -0.32 5.09 -5.03
N SER A 57 -1.65 5.04 -4.95
CA SER A 57 -2.45 4.02 -5.60
C SER A 57 -3.49 4.63 -6.54
N LEU A 58 -3.66 4.01 -7.71
CA LEU A 58 -4.77 4.31 -8.62
C LEU A 58 -5.91 3.34 -8.33
N SER A 59 -7.04 3.88 -7.89
CA SER A 59 -8.21 3.11 -7.52
C SER A 59 -9.19 3.01 -8.69
N GLY A 60 -9.77 1.83 -8.90
CA GLY A 60 -10.75 1.55 -9.93
C GLY A 60 -12.06 1.00 -9.36
N SER A 61 -12.88 0.42 -10.23
CA SER A 61 -14.19 -0.15 -9.87
C SER A 61 -14.12 -1.59 -9.35
N GLN A 62 -13.07 -2.32 -9.70
CA GLN A 62 -12.90 -3.73 -9.33
C GLN A 62 -12.24 -3.87 -7.95
N ILE A 63 -12.53 -4.97 -7.25
CA ILE A 63 -11.98 -5.23 -5.89
C ILE A 63 -10.45 -5.14 -5.88
N GLN A 64 -9.78 -5.80 -6.83
CA GLN A 64 -8.32 -5.83 -6.90
C GLN A 64 -7.69 -4.45 -7.16
N SER A 65 -8.43 -3.51 -7.73
CA SER A 65 -7.98 -2.13 -7.96
C SER A 65 -8.35 -1.17 -6.82
N ARG A 66 -8.88 -1.68 -5.71
CA ARG A 66 -9.27 -0.92 -4.52
C ARG A 66 -8.50 -1.30 -3.26
N ILE A 67 -7.63 -2.31 -3.37
CA ILE A 67 -6.82 -2.79 -2.26
C ILE A 67 -5.92 -1.68 -1.73
N GLY A 68 -5.19 -0.98 -2.63
CA GLY A 68 -4.33 0.14 -2.24
C GLY A 68 -5.10 1.24 -1.51
N ALA A 69 -6.30 1.62 -1.99
CA ALA A 69 -7.15 2.60 -1.31
C ALA A 69 -7.52 2.15 0.11
N SER A 70 -7.89 0.88 0.27
CA SER A 70 -8.24 0.31 1.58
C SER A 70 -7.06 0.37 2.56
N LEU A 71 -5.86 -0.04 2.13
CA LEU A 71 -4.65 -0.03 2.96
C LEU A 71 -4.24 1.39 3.35
N LEU A 72 -4.26 2.31 2.38
CA LEU A 72 -3.89 3.72 2.61
C LEU A 72 -4.85 4.42 3.59
N THR A 73 -6.15 4.12 3.52
CA THR A 73 -7.14 4.64 4.47
C THR A 73 -6.83 4.22 5.91
N GLN A 74 -6.41 2.97 6.12
CA GLN A 74 -6.10 2.47 7.46
C GLN A 74 -4.91 3.17 8.14
N VAL A 75 -4.02 3.77 7.35
CA VAL A 75 -2.84 4.49 7.85
C VAL A 75 -2.96 6.02 7.74
N GLY A 76 -4.17 6.53 7.45
CA GLY A 76 -4.44 7.96 7.32
C GLY A 76 -3.78 8.61 6.10
N LEU A 77 -3.70 7.86 5.00
CA LEU A 77 -3.19 8.30 3.71
C LEU A 77 -4.22 8.14 2.58
N GLU A 78 -5.52 8.27 2.89
CA GLU A 78 -6.60 8.15 1.91
C GLU A 78 -6.42 9.06 0.70
N HIS A 79 -5.83 10.23 0.89
CA HIS A 79 -5.53 11.20 -0.17
C HIS A 79 -4.39 10.80 -1.11
N PHE A 80 -3.68 9.69 -0.82
CA PHE A 80 -2.72 9.06 -1.73
C PHE A 80 -3.38 8.04 -2.67
N SER A 81 -4.67 7.75 -2.49
CA SER A 81 -5.48 6.98 -3.43
C SER A 81 -6.30 7.92 -4.29
N VAL A 82 -6.11 7.84 -5.60
CA VAL A 82 -6.79 8.66 -6.60
C VAL A 82 -7.51 7.80 -7.62
N THR A 83 -8.48 8.36 -8.35
CA THR A 83 -9.29 7.58 -9.30
C THR A 83 -8.98 7.87 -10.76
N LYS A 84 -8.22 8.93 -11.05
CA LYS A 84 -7.85 9.32 -12.42
C LYS A 84 -6.35 9.17 -12.65
N PRO A 85 -5.92 8.61 -13.78
CA PRO A 85 -4.50 8.51 -14.12
C PRO A 85 -3.77 9.87 -14.10
N SER A 86 -4.45 10.95 -14.50
CA SER A 86 -3.88 12.30 -14.47
C SER A 86 -3.59 12.78 -13.03
N GLU A 87 -4.46 12.44 -12.08
CA GLU A 87 -4.27 12.76 -10.66
C GLU A 87 -3.12 11.93 -10.05
N TYR A 88 -2.99 10.65 -10.46
CA TYR A 88 -1.90 9.78 -10.05
C TYR A 88 -0.53 10.35 -10.45
N ILE A 89 -0.41 10.77 -11.71
CA ILE A 89 0.80 11.41 -12.22
C ILE A 89 1.06 12.75 -11.51
N ALA A 90 0.03 13.57 -11.36
CA ALA A 90 0.15 14.88 -10.72
C ALA A 90 0.62 14.76 -9.25
N LEU A 91 0.06 13.79 -8.51
CA LEU A 91 0.43 13.54 -7.11
C LEU A 91 1.87 13.03 -7.01
N ALA A 92 2.29 12.11 -7.89
CA ALA A 92 3.67 11.62 -7.94
C ALA A 92 4.67 12.78 -8.19
N LEU A 93 4.36 13.64 -9.16
CA LEU A 93 5.19 14.81 -9.47
C LEU A 93 5.20 15.85 -8.34
N GLN A 94 4.08 16.04 -7.66
CA GLN A 94 3.98 16.94 -6.51
C GLN A 94 4.87 16.46 -5.37
N LEU A 95 4.83 15.16 -5.05
CA LEU A 95 5.67 14.57 -4.00
C LEU A 95 7.16 14.61 -4.39
N TYR A 96 7.49 14.29 -5.62
CA TYR A 96 8.86 14.39 -6.13
C TYR A 96 9.47 15.79 -5.93
N LYS A 97 8.64 16.84 -6.07
CA LYS A 97 9.07 18.23 -5.86
C LYS A 97 9.12 18.67 -4.38
N SER A 98 8.75 17.79 -3.46
CA SER A 98 8.65 18.09 -2.02
C SER A 98 9.35 17.01 -1.19
N PRO A 99 10.67 16.85 -1.30
CA PRO A 99 11.43 15.81 -0.60
C PRO A 99 11.28 15.89 0.92
N GLU A 100 11.12 17.09 1.48
CA GLU A 100 10.87 17.32 2.91
C GLU A 100 9.53 16.73 3.36
N LYS A 101 8.50 16.74 2.50
CA LYS A 101 7.21 16.10 2.77
C LYS A 101 7.34 14.59 2.79
N ILE A 102 8.10 14.02 1.85
CA ILE A 102 8.40 12.59 1.82
C ILE A 102 9.17 12.18 3.09
N ALA A 103 10.23 12.90 3.44
CA ALA A 103 11.02 12.61 4.63
C ALA A 103 10.18 12.60 5.91
N ARG A 104 9.27 13.57 6.06
CA ARG A 104 8.32 13.64 7.18
C ARG A 104 7.38 12.44 7.20
N LEU A 105 6.83 12.06 6.06
CA LEU A 105 5.97 10.86 5.95
C LEU A 105 6.74 9.60 6.34
N ARG A 106 7.94 9.42 5.80
CA ARG A 106 8.79 8.26 6.08
C ARG A 106 9.06 8.08 7.58
N SER A 107 9.34 9.17 8.30
CA SER A 107 9.58 9.12 9.74
C SER A 107 8.36 8.74 10.57
N GLN A 108 7.16 8.90 10.05
CA GLN A 108 5.90 8.65 10.76
C GLN A 108 5.19 7.35 10.35
N LEU A 109 5.45 6.83 9.14
CA LEU A 109 4.64 5.77 8.55
C LEU A 109 4.64 4.49 9.38
N ARG A 110 5.80 4.03 9.85
CA ARG A 110 5.86 2.80 10.66
C ARG A 110 4.99 2.91 11.93
N ALA A 111 5.04 4.04 12.62
CA ALA A 111 4.19 4.28 13.79
C ALA A 111 2.71 4.30 13.43
N ARG A 112 2.34 4.88 12.28
CA ARG A 112 0.95 4.85 11.80
C ARG A 112 0.49 3.43 11.49
N VAL A 113 1.30 2.62 10.83
CA VAL A 113 0.99 1.21 10.58
C VAL A 113 0.80 0.45 11.89
N GLN A 114 1.70 0.65 12.85
CA GLN A 114 1.62 0.01 14.17
C GLN A 114 0.35 0.37 14.95
N ALA A 115 -0.12 1.61 14.80
CA ALA A 115 -1.34 2.10 15.45
C ALA A 115 -2.62 1.81 14.64
N SER A 116 -2.50 1.26 13.45
CA SER A 116 -3.64 1.01 12.54
C SER A 116 -4.32 -0.33 12.81
N SER A 117 -5.54 -0.45 12.28
CA SER A 117 -6.29 -1.71 12.26
C SER A 117 -5.60 -2.85 11.48
N LEU A 118 -4.61 -2.53 10.64
CA LEU A 118 -3.86 -3.54 9.88
C LEU A 118 -3.10 -4.53 10.79
N LEU A 119 -2.73 -4.10 12.00
CA LEU A 119 -2.03 -4.95 12.97
C LEU A 119 -2.92 -5.35 14.16
N ASP A 120 -4.20 -5.02 14.14
CA ASP A 120 -5.15 -5.44 15.18
C ASP A 120 -6.11 -6.51 14.65
N PRO A 121 -5.78 -7.80 14.83
CA PRO A 121 -6.61 -8.90 14.35
C PRO A 121 -8.02 -8.93 14.99
N ARG A 122 -8.20 -8.31 16.16
CA ARG A 122 -9.48 -8.30 16.87
C ARG A 122 -10.56 -7.56 16.09
N GLN A 123 -10.19 -6.53 15.35
CA GLN A 123 -11.12 -5.78 14.50
C GLN A 123 -11.79 -6.62 13.40
N ILE A 124 -11.18 -7.73 13.03
CA ILE A 124 -11.76 -8.69 12.07
C ILE A 124 -12.35 -9.88 12.81
N LEU A 125 -11.63 -10.42 13.79
CA LEU A 125 -12.01 -11.65 14.47
C LEU A 125 -13.26 -11.48 15.35
N ASP A 126 -13.39 -10.37 16.09
CA ASP A 126 -14.53 -10.16 16.99
C ASP A 126 -15.87 -10.05 16.23
N PRO A 127 -15.99 -9.25 15.14
CA PRO A 127 -17.20 -9.23 14.33
C PRO A 127 -17.50 -10.56 13.66
N LEU A 128 -16.47 -11.24 13.15
CA LEU A 128 -16.62 -12.55 12.51
C LEU A 128 -17.13 -13.59 13.51
N GLN A 129 -16.56 -13.65 14.71
CA GLN A 129 -16.99 -14.55 15.77
C GLN A 129 -18.45 -14.30 16.16
N LYS A 130 -18.83 -13.03 16.35
CA LYS A 130 -20.22 -12.66 16.66
C LYS A 130 -21.18 -13.12 15.56
N MET A 131 -20.83 -12.89 14.30
CA MET A 131 -21.64 -13.31 13.16
C MET A 131 -21.80 -14.83 13.10
N LEU A 132 -20.72 -15.60 13.33
CA LEU A 132 -20.75 -17.05 13.34
C LEU A 132 -21.61 -17.60 14.47
N ILE A 133 -21.47 -17.08 15.70
CA ILE A 133 -22.29 -17.46 16.84
C ILE A 133 -23.76 -17.21 16.54
N GLN A 134 -24.12 -16.03 16.07
CA GLN A 134 -25.49 -15.68 15.72
C GLN A 134 -26.06 -16.62 14.65
N LYS A 135 -25.25 -16.94 13.62
CA LYS A 135 -25.69 -17.84 12.56
C LYS A 135 -25.92 -19.26 13.06
N VAL A 136 -25.00 -19.80 13.87
CA VAL A 136 -25.12 -21.14 14.46
C VAL A 136 -26.35 -21.23 15.37
N SER A 137 -26.58 -20.21 16.23
CA SER A 137 -27.74 -20.17 17.11
C SER A 137 -29.09 -20.05 16.37
N SER A 138 -29.09 -19.66 15.10
CA SER A 138 -30.29 -19.56 14.27
C SER A 138 -30.55 -20.82 13.41
N LEU A 139 -29.73 -21.87 13.52
CA LEU A 139 -29.98 -23.14 12.84
C LEU A 139 -31.08 -23.89 13.59
N PRO A 140 -32.02 -24.53 12.87
CA PRO A 140 -33.02 -25.40 13.49
C PRO A 140 -32.35 -26.58 14.19
N GLU A 141 -32.82 -26.90 15.39
CA GLU A 141 -32.41 -28.17 16.04
C GLU A 141 -32.86 -29.35 15.17
N THR A 142 -31.91 -30.20 14.75
CA THR A 142 -32.16 -31.42 13.95
C THR A 142 -32.64 -32.55 14.83
#